data_76eb39f24333e855f56002ca2751ac13
#
_entry.id   76eb39f24333e855f56002ca2751ac13
#
_cell.length_a   1.000
_cell.length_b   1.000
_cell.length_c   1.000
_cell.angle_alpha   90.00
_cell.angle_beta   90.00
_cell.angle_gamma   90.00
#
_symmetry.space_group_name_H-M   'P 1'
#
loop_
_entity.id
_entity.type
_entity.pdbx_description
1 polymer ?
#
loop_
_entity_poly.entity_id
_entity_poly.type
_entity_poly.pdbx_seq_one_letter_code
_entity_poly.pdbx_strand_id
1 'polypeptide(L)' 'MSKEKECKILIPEDPGNKGKEQYKIFQKDGRTIQVPIGKYVTVPEWVAVRAKEIGYIADYLEI' A
#
# COMPACT_ATOMS: atom_id res chain seq x y z
N MET A 1 -9.52 -19.63 13.40
CA MET A 1 -8.91 -19.12 12.17
C MET A 1 -8.62 -17.63 12.36
N SER A 2 -7.39 -17.25 12.20
CA SER A 2 -7.02 -15.84 12.38
C SER A 2 -7.32 -15.06 11.11
N LYS A 3 -7.93 -13.89 11.29
CA LYS A 3 -8.11 -12.96 10.19
C LYS A 3 -6.84 -12.14 10.02
N GLU A 4 -6.49 -11.91 8.79
CA GLU A 4 -5.41 -10.96 8.49
C GLU A 4 -5.83 -9.58 8.95
N LYS A 5 -4.95 -8.88 9.64
CA LYS A 5 -5.21 -7.50 10.00
C LYS A 5 -5.23 -6.65 8.75
N GLU A 6 -6.10 -5.67 8.76
CA GLU A 6 -6.19 -4.73 7.66
C GLU A 6 -5.72 -3.36 8.11
N CYS A 7 -5.13 -2.64 7.19
CA CYS A 7 -4.60 -1.31 7.46
C CYS A 7 -5.06 -0.37 6.37
N LYS A 8 -5.20 0.90 6.75
CA LYS A 8 -5.53 1.95 5.80
C LYS A 8 -4.27 2.70 5.47
N ILE A 9 -3.96 2.81 4.19
CA ILE A 9 -2.76 3.50 3.73
C ILE A 9 -3.08 4.49 2.63
N LEU A 10 -2.21 5.49 2.50
CA LEU A 10 -2.24 6.43 1.40
C LEU A 10 -0.84 6.54 0.83
N ILE A 11 -0.67 6.16 -0.42
CA ILE A 11 0.60 6.36 -1.11
C ILE A 11 0.52 7.71 -1.81
N PRO A 12 1.31 8.70 -1.38
CA PRO A 12 1.26 10.01 -2.01
C PRO A 12 1.82 9.97 -3.42
N GLU A 13 1.26 10.78 -4.30
CA GLU A 13 1.76 10.90 -5.65
C GLU A 13 3.07 11.66 -5.65
N ASP A 14 4.08 11.07 -6.29
CA ASP A 14 5.37 11.71 -6.46
C ASP A 14 5.23 12.83 -7.50
N PRO A 15 5.67 14.06 -7.18
CA PRO A 15 5.64 15.15 -8.16
C PRO A 15 6.29 14.84 -9.49
N GLY A 16 7.31 13.97 -9.49
CA GLY A 16 7.96 13.54 -10.71
C GLY A 16 7.20 12.50 -11.52
N ASN A 17 6.17 11.92 -10.93
CA ASN A 17 5.42 10.84 -11.57
C ASN A 17 4.53 11.34 -12.72
N LYS A 18 3.90 12.48 -12.55
CA LYS A 18 3.05 13.12 -13.58
C LYS A 18 2.03 12.16 -14.20
N GLY A 19 1.43 11.31 -13.36
CA GLY A 19 0.42 10.37 -13.83
C GLY A 19 0.95 9.15 -14.57
N LYS A 20 2.25 8.93 -14.61
CA LYS A 20 2.83 7.76 -15.25
C LYS A 20 2.52 6.47 -14.52
N GLU A 21 2.53 6.51 -13.20
CA GLU A 21 2.11 5.38 -12.38
C GLU A 21 0.79 5.71 -11.71
N GLN A 22 -0.15 4.79 -11.79
CA GLN A 22 -1.46 4.97 -11.17
C GLN A 22 -1.62 4.12 -9.92
N TYR A 23 -0.78 3.10 -9.76
CA TYR A 23 -0.83 2.22 -8.60
C TYR A 23 0.52 1.54 -8.40
N LYS A 24 0.72 1.03 -7.18
CA LYS A 24 1.89 0.24 -6.82
C LYS A 24 1.47 -1.22 -6.68
N ILE A 25 2.35 -2.13 -7.00
CA ILE A 25 2.06 -3.55 -6.94
C ILE A 25 2.88 -4.18 -5.82
N PHE A 26 2.20 -4.96 -4.97
CA PHE A 26 2.83 -5.69 -3.88
C PHE A 26 2.58 -7.17 -4.07
N GLN A 27 3.61 -7.98 -3.92
CA GLN A 27 3.49 -9.43 -4.10
C GLN A 27 4.04 -10.16 -2.88
N LYS A 28 3.33 -11.20 -2.47
CA LYS A 28 3.77 -12.08 -1.38
C LYS A 28 3.10 -13.43 -1.54
N ASP A 29 3.90 -14.50 -1.52
CA ASP A 29 3.41 -15.89 -1.54
C ASP A 29 2.38 -16.14 -2.65
N GLY A 30 2.66 -15.66 -3.85
CA GLY A 30 1.78 -15.83 -5.00
C GLY A 30 0.60 -14.88 -5.04
N ARG A 31 0.45 -14.00 -4.04
CA ARG A 31 -0.61 -13.00 -4.03
C ARG A 31 -0.11 -11.69 -4.60
N THR A 32 -0.93 -11.03 -5.38
CA THR A 32 -0.63 -9.72 -5.96
C THR A 32 -1.69 -8.73 -5.53
N ILE A 33 -1.25 -7.62 -4.96
CA ILE A 33 -2.15 -6.54 -4.52
C ILE A 33 -1.76 -5.26 -5.26
N GLN A 34 -2.76 -4.62 -5.86
CA GLN A 34 -2.57 -3.31 -6.50
C GLN A 34 -3.11 -2.24 -5.58
N VAL A 35 -2.29 -1.24 -5.29
CA VAL A 35 -2.65 -0.13 -4.40
C VAL A 35 -2.65 1.15 -5.21
N PRO A 36 -3.80 1.78 -5.42
CA PRO A 36 -3.85 3.04 -6.16
C PRO A 36 -3.11 4.15 -5.42
N ILE A 37 -2.46 4.99 -6.18
CA ILE A 37 -1.70 6.13 -5.65
C ILE A 37 -2.64 7.32 -5.48
N GLY A 38 -2.46 8.06 -4.39
CA GLY A 38 -3.23 9.28 -4.15
C GLY A 38 -4.59 9.05 -3.52
N LYS A 39 -4.87 7.83 -3.08
CA LYS A 39 -6.14 7.50 -2.42
C LYS A 39 -5.90 6.66 -1.19
N TYR A 40 -6.75 6.85 -0.17
CA TYR A 40 -6.75 5.95 0.97
C TYR A 40 -7.36 4.62 0.55
N VAL A 41 -6.70 3.55 0.88
CA VAL A 41 -7.18 2.20 0.58
C VAL A 41 -6.95 1.29 1.77
N THR A 42 -7.82 0.28 1.90
CA THR A 42 -7.66 -0.74 2.92
C THR A 42 -6.90 -1.91 2.32
N VAL A 43 -5.81 -2.30 2.96
CA VAL A 43 -4.93 -3.36 2.47
C VAL A 43 -4.60 -4.32 3.62
N PRO A 44 -4.15 -5.54 3.32
CA PRO A 44 -3.63 -6.43 4.36
C PRO A 44 -2.43 -5.79 5.06
N GLU A 45 -2.24 -6.15 6.32
CA GLU A 45 -1.14 -5.59 7.11
C GLU A 45 0.22 -5.73 6.42
N TRP A 46 0.48 -6.87 5.79
CA TRP A 46 1.77 -7.09 5.16
C TRP A 46 2.05 -6.06 4.04
N VAL A 47 1.01 -5.61 3.36
CA VAL A 47 1.16 -4.58 2.32
C VAL A 47 1.54 -3.26 2.96
N ALA A 48 0.88 -2.89 4.07
CA ALA A 48 1.18 -1.65 4.78
C ALA A 48 2.61 -1.67 5.33
N VAL A 49 3.01 -2.77 5.94
CA VAL A 49 4.38 -2.92 6.47
C VAL A 49 5.39 -2.79 5.33
N ARG A 50 5.15 -3.46 4.23
CA ARG A 50 6.07 -3.41 3.10
C ARG A 50 6.17 -2.01 2.52
N ALA A 51 5.03 -1.32 2.35
CA ALA A 51 5.02 0.04 1.83
C ALA A 51 5.82 0.99 2.73
N LYS A 52 5.72 0.80 4.04
CA LYS A 52 6.49 1.60 4.99
C LYS A 52 7.99 1.29 4.89
N GLU A 53 8.34 0.01 4.79
CA GLU A 53 9.74 -0.40 4.69
C GLU A 53 10.44 0.15 3.47
N ILE A 54 9.77 0.17 2.33
CA ILE A 54 10.37 0.67 1.10
C ILE A 54 10.21 2.18 0.94
N GLY A 55 9.55 2.83 1.88
CA GLY A 55 9.47 4.29 1.91
C GLY A 55 8.33 4.90 1.09
N TYR A 56 7.35 4.11 0.68
CA TYR A 56 6.20 4.65 -0.03
C TYR A 56 5.29 5.45 0.88
N ILE A 57 5.23 5.09 2.16
CA ILE A 57 4.41 5.78 3.14
C ILE A 57 5.21 6.02 4.42
N ALA A 58 4.83 7.04 5.17
CA ALA A 58 5.46 7.34 6.45
C ALA A 58 4.86 6.49 7.57
N ASP A 59 3.58 6.23 7.51
CA ASP A 59 2.86 5.49 8.54
C ASP A 59 1.54 4.97 7.99
N TYR A 60 0.86 4.13 8.78
CA TYR A 60 -0.44 3.58 8.40
C TYR A 60 -1.31 3.39 9.63
N LEU A 61 -2.62 3.27 9.40
CA LEU A 61 -3.60 3.06 10.47
C LEU A 61 -4.09 1.62 10.43
N GLU A 62 -4.07 0.96 11.58
CA GLU A 62 -4.71 -0.34 11.74
C GLU A 62 -6.22 -0.15 11.85
N ILE A 63 -6.95 -0.99 11.17
CA ILE A 63 -8.39 -0.95 11.19
C ILE A 63 -8.95 -2.00 12.16
#